data_1cc219ab5c857d312983f6e27ba7d989
#
_entry.id   1cc219ab5c857d312983f6e27ba7d989
#
_cell.length_a   1.000
_cell.length_b   1.000
_cell.length_c   1.000
_cell.angle_alpha   90.00
_cell.angle_beta   90.00
_cell.angle_gamma   90.00
#
_symmetry.space_group_name_H-M   'P 1'
#
loop_
_entity.id
_entity.type
_entity.pdbx_description
1 polymer ?
#
loop_
_entity_poly.entity_id
_entity_poly.type
_entity_poly.pdbx_seq_one_letter_code
_entity_poly.pdbx_strand_id
1 'polypeptide(L)'
;MNKFFKFNEYVEFGKVFKECEAYLIALEHFDNALELSYLPINKNRIVEVYDLRGNTKIFLSRYGDAIIDYNKAIEIDPHNPYLFFWRGFAFEVMQEYQQATKDLSISLKLDPDFTLAKSLLDHIANK
;
A
#
# COMPACT_ATOMS: atom_id res chain seq x y z
N MET A 1 4.84 -4.61 29.37
CA MET A 1 4.25 -5.35 28.25
C MET A 1 5.23 -5.42 27.08
N ASN A 2 5.30 -6.55 26.41
CA ASN A 2 6.20 -6.76 25.28
C ASN A 2 5.75 -5.93 24.08
N LYS A 3 6.57 -4.98 23.61
CA LYS A 3 6.24 -4.08 22.51
C LYS A 3 6.13 -4.80 21.16
N PHE A 4 6.87 -5.90 20.95
CA PHE A 4 6.71 -6.74 19.76
C PHE A 4 5.32 -7.36 19.69
N PHE A 5 4.83 -7.83 20.84
CA PHE A 5 3.47 -8.35 20.93
C PHE A 5 2.45 -7.24 20.60
N LYS A 6 2.68 -6.05 21.11
CA LYS A 6 1.83 -4.89 20.81
C LYS A 6 1.82 -4.55 19.32
N PHE A 7 2.99 -4.56 18.67
CA PHE A 7 3.06 -4.34 17.24
C PHE A 7 2.17 -5.33 16.48
N ASN A 8 2.32 -6.62 16.77
CA ASN A 8 1.53 -7.66 16.10
C ASN A 8 0.03 -7.50 16.37
N GLU A 9 -0.32 -7.17 17.59
CA GLU A 9 -1.72 -6.94 17.98
C GLU A 9 -2.33 -5.80 17.17
N TYR A 10 -1.63 -4.67 17.06
CA TYR A 10 -2.11 -3.55 16.25
C TYR A 10 -2.30 -3.94 14.78
N VAL A 11 -1.35 -4.66 14.19
CA VAL A 11 -1.46 -5.10 12.80
C VAL A 11 -2.68 -5.99 12.61
N GLU A 12 -2.88 -6.97 13.48
CA GLU A 12 -4.00 -7.90 13.34
C GLU A 12 -5.36 -7.21 13.56
N PHE A 13 -5.48 -6.33 14.56
CA PHE A 13 -6.69 -5.55 14.73
C PHE A 13 -6.96 -4.62 13.55
N GLY A 14 -5.91 -3.98 13.03
CA GLY A 14 -6.05 -3.14 11.84
C GLY A 14 -6.61 -3.92 10.66
N LYS A 15 -6.12 -5.13 10.43
CA LYS A 15 -6.63 -6.02 9.36
C LYS A 15 -8.11 -6.33 9.55
N VAL A 16 -8.51 -6.69 10.77
CA VAL A 16 -9.90 -7.03 11.07
C VAL A 16 -10.81 -5.85 10.79
N PHE A 17 -10.46 -4.66 11.29
CA PHE A 17 -11.27 -3.47 11.08
C PHE A 17 -11.32 -3.07 9.60
N LYS A 18 -10.24 -3.25 8.87
CA LYS A 18 -10.21 -3.00 7.42
C LYS A 18 -11.20 -3.93 6.70
N GLU A 19 -11.21 -5.21 7.03
CA GLU A 19 -12.14 -6.19 6.44
C GLU A 19 -13.59 -5.87 6.78
N CYS A 20 -13.83 -5.30 7.97
CA CYS A 20 -15.16 -4.85 8.38
C CYS A 20 -15.52 -3.46 7.83
N GLU A 21 -14.72 -2.92 6.93
CA GLU A 21 -14.90 -1.59 6.34
C GLU A 21 -14.87 -0.44 7.36
N ALA A 22 -14.34 -0.68 8.56
CA ALA A 22 -14.12 0.33 9.57
C ALA A 22 -12.77 1.00 9.36
N TYR A 23 -12.64 1.71 8.24
CA TYR A 23 -11.34 2.18 7.73
C TYR A 23 -10.64 3.18 8.65
N LEU A 24 -11.39 4.08 9.29
CA LEU A 24 -10.78 5.06 10.19
C LEU A 24 -10.20 4.38 11.45
N ILE A 25 -10.89 3.36 11.95
CA ILE A 25 -10.40 2.57 13.09
C ILE A 25 -9.18 1.75 12.66
N ALA A 26 -9.24 1.17 11.45
CA ALA A 26 -8.09 0.43 10.90
C ALA A 26 -6.86 1.32 10.80
N LEU A 27 -7.00 2.56 10.31
CA LEU A 27 -5.89 3.52 10.24
C LEU A 27 -5.25 3.77 11.60
N GLU A 28 -6.07 3.95 12.64
CA GLU A 28 -5.56 4.18 13.99
C GLU A 28 -4.66 3.03 14.44
N HIS A 29 -5.07 1.79 14.19
CA HIS A 29 -4.27 0.61 14.54
C HIS A 29 -2.98 0.53 13.71
N PHE A 30 -3.03 0.81 12.41
CA PHE A 30 -1.83 0.82 11.57
C PHE A 30 -0.87 1.95 11.97
N ASP A 31 -1.40 3.12 12.32
CA ASP A 31 -0.60 4.23 12.85
C ASP A 31 0.14 3.80 14.13
N ASN A 32 -0.57 3.15 15.05
CA ASN A 32 0.00 2.66 16.29
C ASN A 32 1.09 1.62 16.04
N ALA A 33 0.88 0.72 15.07
CA ALA A 33 1.89 -0.25 14.68
C ALA A 33 3.16 0.43 14.16
N LEU A 34 3.00 1.43 13.30
CA LEU A 34 4.15 2.14 12.70
C LEU A 34 4.91 2.99 13.72
N GLU A 35 4.25 3.46 14.78
CA GLU A 35 4.96 4.12 15.89
C GLU A 35 5.96 3.19 16.58
N LEU A 36 5.77 1.88 16.46
CA LEU A 36 6.69 0.88 17.00
C LEU A 36 7.72 0.38 16.00
N SER A 37 7.77 0.98 14.79
CA SER A 37 8.70 0.54 13.73
C SER A 37 10.17 0.76 14.05
N TYR A 38 10.50 1.52 15.10
CA TYR A 38 11.87 1.68 15.58
C TYR A 38 12.41 0.40 16.24
N LEU A 39 11.54 -0.55 16.61
CA LEU A 39 11.95 -1.83 17.15
C LEU A 39 12.59 -2.68 16.05
N PRO A 40 13.44 -3.67 16.40
CA PRO A 40 14.04 -4.57 15.41
C PRO A 40 13.00 -5.56 14.85
N ILE A 41 12.01 -5.02 14.14
CA ILE A 41 10.94 -5.78 13.51
C ILE A 41 11.38 -6.19 12.11
N ASN A 42 10.98 -7.38 11.68
CA ASN A 42 11.23 -7.83 10.33
C ASN A 42 10.73 -6.82 9.30
N LYS A 43 11.59 -6.44 8.36
CA LYS A 43 11.27 -5.43 7.35
C LYS A 43 10.03 -5.79 6.51
N ASN A 44 9.81 -7.09 6.25
CA ASN A 44 8.63 -7.52 5.51
C ASN A 44 7.34 -7.20 6.27
N ARG A 45 7.37 -7.24 7.60
CA ARG A 45 6.22 -6.85 8.42
C ARG A 45 5.96 -5.36 8.35
N ILE A 46 7.01 -4.56 8.28
CA ILE A 46 6.89 -3.10 8.12
C ILE A 46 6.30 -2.77 6.76
N VAL A 47 6.79 -3.42 5.69
CA VAL A 47 6.22 -3.27 4.34
C VAL A 47 4.74 -3.61 4.34
N GLU A 48 4.36 -4.72 5.00
CA GLU A 48 2.96 -5.13 5.11
C GLU A 48 2.10 -4.02 5.72
N VAL A 49 2.57 -3.37 6.78
CA VAL A 49 1.79 -2.32 7.45
C VAL A 49 1.65 -1.09 6.56
N TYR A 50 2.71 -0.66 5.87
CA TYR A 50 2.62 0.45 4.93
C TYR A 50 1.65 0.12 3.78
N ASP A 51 1.69 -1.10 3.25
CA ASP A 51 0.77 -1.53 2.20
C ASP A 51 -0.67 -1.53 2.69
N LEU A 52 -0.92 -2.11 3.85
CA LEU A 52 -2.26 -2.14 4.47
C LEU A 52 -2.79 -0.73 4.74
N ARG A 53 -1.95 0.14 5.26
CA ARG A 53 -2.36 1.53 5.53
C ARG A 53 -2.62 2.29 4.23
N GLY A 54 -1.75 2.12 3.25
CA GLY A 54 -1.93 2.73 1.93
C GLY A 54 -3.25 2.29 1.29
N ASN A 55 -3.53 1.00 1.29
CA ASN A 55 -4.77 0.45 0.74
C ASN A 55 -6.00 0.97 1.50
N THR A 56 -5.91 1.08 2.81
CA THR A 56 -6.99 1.65 3.63
C THR A 56 -7.26 3.11 3.25
N LYS A 57 -6.20 3.89 3.01
CA LYS A 57 -6.32 5.27 2.55
C LYS A 57 -6.94 5.36 1.15
N ILE A 58 -6.67 4.40 0.26
CA ILE A 58 -7.33 4.30 -1.04
C ILE A 58 -8.86 4.21 -0.86
N PHE A 59 -9.32 3.33 0.03
CA PHE A 59 -10.76 3.19 0.31
C PHE A 59 -11.38 4.45 0.90
N LEU A 60 -10.57 5.28 1.54
CA LEU A 60 -11.01 6.58 2.07
C LEU A 60 -10.83 7.72 1.06
N SER A 61 -10.43 7.41 -0.15
CA SER A 61 -10.12 8.39 -1.23
C SER A 61 -9.00 9.35 -0.85
N ARG A 62 -8.10 8.95 0.04
CA ARG A 62 -6.92 9.71 0.45
C ARG A 62 -5.72 9.28 -0.40
N TYR A 63 -5.79 9.53 -1.70
CA TYR A 63 -4.84 8.98 -2.69
C TYR A 63 -3.42 9.52 -2.49
N GLY A 64 -3.27 10.82 -2.27
CA GLY A 64 -1.95 11.42 -2.04
C GLY A 64 -1.26 10.85 -0.80
N ASP A 65 -1.99 10.65 0.29
CA ASP A 65 -1.47 10.04 1.50
C ASP A 65 -1.11 8.57 1.30
N ALA A 66 -1.90 7.85 0.51
CA ALA A 66 -1.63 6.46 0.17
C ALA A 66 -0.30 6.34 -0.59
N ILE A 67 -0.03 7.25 -1.53
CA ILE A 67 1.22 7.27 -2.30
C ILE A 67 2.43 7.38 -1.36
N ILE A 68 2.34 8.18 -0.31
CA ILE A 68 3.43 8.32 0.67
C ILE A 68 3.72 6.96 1.33
N ASP A 69 2.69 6.20 1.68
CA ASP A 69 2.86 4.87 2.27
C ASP A 69 3.50 3.89 1.28
N TYR A 70 3.06 3.90 0.02
CA TYR A 70 3.66 3.04 -1.00
C TYR A 70 5.11 3.43 -1.29
N ASN A 71 5.45 4.72 -1.25
CA ASN A 71 6.84 5.17 -1.39
C ASN A 71 7.72 4.54 -0.32
N LYS A 72 7.27 4.54 0.93
CA LYS A 72 8.00 3.92 2.04
C LYS A 72 8.13 2.42 1.86
N ALA A 73 7.06 1.75 1.48
CA ALA A 73 7.07 0.31 1.24
C ALA A 73 8.03 -0.07 0.10
N ILE A 74 8.03 0.70 -0.99
CA ILE A 74 8.90 0.46 -2.15
C ILE A 74 10.38 0.67 -1.79
N GLU A 75 10.71 1.65 -0.94
CA GLU A 75 12.09 1.83 -0.46
C GLU A 75 12.62 0.56 0.20
N ILE A 76 11.77 -0.16 0.92
CA ILE A 76 12.15 -1.38 1.65
C ILE A 76 12.10 -2.60 0.73
N ASP A 77 11.08 -2.69 -0.13
CA ASP A 77 10.82 -3.84 -1.00
C ASP A 77 10.61 -3.37 -2.44
N PRO A 78 11.71 -3.07 -3.18
CA PRO A 78 11.63 -2.45 -4.50
C PRO A 78 11.24 -3.41 -5.63
N HIS A 79 11.05 -4.69 -5.35
CA HIS A 79 10.72 -5.70 -6.36
C HIS A 79 9.32 -6.30 -6.17
N ASN A 80 8.46 -5.61 -5.44
CA ASN A 80 7.09 -6.05 -5.18
C ASN A 80 6.14 -5.41 -6.20
N PRO A 81 5.60 -6.18 -7.16
CA PRO A 81 4.76 -5.63 -8.21
C PRO A 81 3.45 -5.00 -7.69
N TYR A 82 2.93 -5.48 -6.56
CA TYR A 82 1.67 -4.98 -6.01
C TYR A 82 1.81 -3.55 -5.50
N LEU A 83 2.96 -3.18 -4.94
CA LEU A 83 3.20 -1.82 -4.45
C LEU A 83 3.20 -0.82 -5.60
N PHE A 84 3.84 -1.16 -6.71
CA PHE A 84 3.82 -0.31 -7.91
C PHE A 84 2.43 -0.24 -8.52
N PHE A 85 1.69 -1.35 -8.53
CA PHE A 85 0.32 -1.35 -9.02
C PHE A 85 -0.56 -0.37 -8.23
N TRP A 86 -0.57 -0.47 -6.91
CA TRP A 86 -1.41 0.39 -6.08
C TRP A 86 -1.01 1.85 -6.15
N ARG A 87 0.28 2.14 -6.21
CA ARG A 87 0.74 3.51 -6.40
C ARG A 87 0.32 4.04 -7.77
N GLY A 88 0.47 3.23 -8.80
CA GLY A 88 0.00 3.56 -10.15
C GLY A 88 -1.50 3.79 -10.21
N PHE A 89 -2.27 2.96 -9.50
CA PHE A 89 -3.72 3.14 -9.37
C PHE A 89 -4.05 4.50 -8.73
N ALA A 90 -3.38 4.85 -7.65
CA ALA A 90 -3.59 6.14 -7.00
C ALA A 90 -3.26 7.31 -7.92
N PHE A 91 -2.16 7.24 -8.67
CA PHE A 91 -1.82 8.26 -9.66
C PHE A 91 -2.88 8.36 -10.77
N GLU A 92 -3.40 7.22 -11.23
CA GLU A 92 -4.45 7.21 -12.27
C GLU A 92 -5.70 7.94 -11.79
N VAL A 93 -6.16 7.65 -10.57
CA VAL A 93 -7.34 8.32 -10.01
C VAL A 93 -7.11 9.83 -9.89
N MET A 94 -5.88 10.24 -9.58
CA MET A 94 -5.50 11.66 -9.52
C MET A 94 -5.23 12.26 -10.89
N GLN A 95 -5.44 11.51 -11.96
CA GLN A 95 -5.22 11.93 -13.36
C GLN A 95 -3.75 12.27 -13.67
N GLU A 96 -2.83 11.72 -12.90
CA GLU A 96 -1.39 11.82 -13.14
C GLU A 96 -0.93 10.63 -13.98
N TYR A 97 -1.32 10.62 -15.25
CA TYR A 97 -1.20 9.46 -16.13
C TYR A 97 0.23 9.07 -16.45
N GLN A 98 1.17 10.02 -16.48
CA GLN A 98 2.57 9.69 -16.75
C GLN A 98 3.16 8.84 -15.61
N GLN A 99 2.95 9.25 -14.37
CA GLN A 99 3.40 8.50 -13.21
C GLN A 99 2.68 7.15 -13.10
N ALA A 100 1.38 7.14 -13.38
CA ALA A 100 0.60 5.91 -13.38
C ALA A 100 1.14 4.90 -14.40
N THR A 101 1.38 5.33 -15.63
CA THR A 101 1.92 4.48 -16.69
C THR A 101 3.28 3.92 -16.30
N LYS A 102 4.15 4.75 -15.74
CA LYS A 102 5.48 4.33 -15.29
C LYS A 102 5.38 3.23 -14.23
N ASP A 103 4.55 3.43 -13.20
CA ASP A 103 4.39 2.45 -12.12
C ASP A 103 3.78 1.14 -12.61
N LEU A 104 2.75 1.22 -13.45
CA LEU A 104 2.10 0.04 -13.99
C LEU A 104 3.03 -0.74 -14.91
N SER A 105 3.88 -0.05 -15.67
CA SER A 105 4.90 -0.69 -16.52
C SER A 105 5.93 -1.43 -15.67
N ILE A 106 6.36 -0.84 -14.55
CA ILE A 106 7.27 -1.51 -13.61
C ILE A 106 6.58 -2.73 -13.00
N SER A 107 5.32 -2.59 -12.59
CA SER A 107 4.54 -3.70 -12.04
C SER A 107 4.51 -4.89 -13.00
N LEU A 108 4.22 -4.64 -14.29
CA LEU A 108 4.19 -5.68 -15.32
C LEU A 108 5.56 -6.26 -15.62
N LYS A 109 6.62 -5.46 -15.50
CA LYS A 109 7.98 -5.95 -15.67
C LYS A 109 8.36 -6.93 -14.56
N LEU A 110 7.91 -6.66 -13.34
CA LEU A 110 8.13 -7.52 -12.18
C LEU A 110 7.25 -8.76 -12.20
N ASP A 111 6.02 -8.63 -12.68
CA ASP A 111 5.05 -9.73 -12.81
C ASP A 111 4.31 -9.59 -14.16
N PRO A 112 4.81 -10.24 -15.23
CA PRO A 112 4.17 -10.17 -16.55
C PRO A 112 2.74 -10.71 -16.61
N ASP A 113 2.35 -11.53 -15.65
CA ASP A 113 1.01 -12.12 -15.58
C ASP A 113 0.01 -11.29 -14.75
N PHE A 114 0.41 -10.11 -14.33
CA PHE A 114 -0.44 -9.25 -13.50
C PHE A 114 -1.52 -8.58 -14.36
N THR A 115 -2.65 -9.27 -14.50
CA THR A 115 -3.75 -8.91 -15.40
C THR A 115 -4.35 -7.53 -15.06
N LEU A 116 -4.49 -7.21 -13.77
CA LEU A 116 -5.04 -5.92 -13.35
C LEU A 116 -4.17 -4.75 -13.79
N ALA A 117 -2.85 -4.89 -13.68
CA ALA A 117 -1.92 -3.84 -14.12
C ALA A 117 -2.02 -3.62 -15.63
N LYS A 118 -2.12 -4.72 -16.40
CA LYS A 118 -2.29 -4.63 -17.84
C LYS A 118 -3.60 -3.95 -18.22
N SER A 119 -4.70 -4.34 -17.57
CA SER A 119 -6.02 -3.75 -17.83
C SER A 119 -6.03 -2.25 -17.53
N LEU A 120 -5.39 -1.84 -16.45
CA LEU A 120 -5.34 -0.42 -16.09
C LEU A 120 -4.47 0.38 -17.06
N LEU A 121 -3.35 -0.19 -17.53
CA LEU A 121 -2.53 0.43 -18.58
C LEU A 121 -3.32 0.63 -19.86
N ASP A 122 -4.07 -0.40 -20.30
CA ASP A 122 -4.90 -0.32 -21.50
C ASP A 122 -5.98 0.76 -21.34
N HIS A 123 -6.57 0.85 -20.15
CA HIS A 123 -7.56 1.88 -19.84
C HIS A 123 -6.97 3.29 -19.97
N ILE A 124 -5.76 3.49 -19.45
CA ILE A 124 -5.08 4.80 -19.54
C ILE A 124 -4.74 5.14 -20.99
N ALA A 125 -4.29 4.16 -21.77
CA ALA A 125 -3.92 4.35 -23.17
C ALA A 125 -5.11 4.80 -24.04
N ASN A 126 -6.33 4.49 -23.62
CA ASN A 126 -7.56 4.84 -24.35
C ASN A 126 -8.19 6.15 -23.89
N LYS A 127 -7.51 6.92 -23.07
CA LYS A 127 -7.97 8.27 -22.65
C LYS A 127 -7.44 9.41 -23.57
#